data_b4740cf36e317503e93bb8e23c25eabf
#
_entry.id   b4740cf36e317503e93bb8e23c25eabf
#
_cell.length_a   1.000
_cell.length_b   1.000
_cell.length_c   1.000
_cell.angle_alpha   90.00
_cell.angle_beta   90.00
_cell.angle_gamma   90.00
#
_symmetry.space_group_name_H-M   'P 1'
#
loop_
_entity.id
_entity.type
_entity.pdbx_description
1 polymer ?
#
loop_
_entity_poly.entity_id
_entity_poly.type
_entity_poly.pdbx_seq_one_letter_code
_entity_poly.pdbx_strand_id
1 'polypeptide(L)'
;MATNAGRFNTVSLTSDAALAQYRLVTLDPAVTTTDGSAAYPNAQGQHALGITMTSADAAGKTVAVQYDGIALAEAGGAIAAGDYITPFDGTTGKVGAATQSDAKVGVALSAASADGEIISVLLKPASDTHA
;
A
#
# COMPACT_ATOMS: atom_id res chain seq x y z
N MET A 1 -5.00 14.31 20.85
CA MET A 1 -4.75 14.25 20.38
C MET A 1 -4.30 13.30 19.65
N ALA A 2 -4.04 12.45 20.03
CA ALA A 2 -3.60 11.31 19.33
C ALA A 2 -4.41 11.05 18.11
N THR A 3 -5.61 11.41 18.17
CA THR A 3 -6.46 11.22 17.03
C THR A 3 -5.95 11.90 15.79
N ASN A 4 -5.14 12.90 15.98
CA ASN A 4 -4.65 13.62 14.82
C ASN A 4 -3.52 12.90 14.12
N ALA A 5 -2.93 11.93 14.77
CA ALA A 5 -1.80 11.24 14.20
C ALA A 5 -2.18 10.58 12.88
N GLY A 6 -3.38 10.02 12.79
CA GLY A 6 -3.78 9.37 11.55
C GLY A 6 -3.85 10.31 10.37
N ARG A 7 -4.25 11.54 10.64
CA ARG A 7 -4.36 12.50 9.54
C ARG A 7 -3.02 12.94 9.00
N PHE A 8 -1.99 12.89 9.82
CA PHE A 8 -0.68 13.34 9.40
C PHE A 8 0.11 12.24 8.70
N ASN A 9 -0.46 11.07 8.59
CA ASN A 9 0.20 9.94 7.99
C ASN A 9 -0.27 9.71 6.56
N THR A 10 -0.86 10.71 5.95
CA THR A 10 -1.35 10.59 4.60
C THR A 10 -0.74 11.65 3.71
N VAL A 11 -0.71 11.35 2.42
CA VAL A 11 -0.26 12.26 1.39
C VAL A 11 -1.23 12.18 0.23
N SER A 12 -1.49 13.31 -0.42
CA SER A 12 -2.34 13.34 -1.61
C SER A 12 -1.46 13.23 -2.84
N LEU A 13 -1.79 12.28 -3.69
CA LEU A 13 -1.04 12.05 -4.93
C LEU A 13 -2.02 12.04 -6.09
N THR A 14 -1.50 12.26 -7.30
CA THR A 14 -2.28 12.14 -8.52
C THR A 14 -2.17 10.70 -8.99
N SER A 15 -3.29 10.09 -9.37
CA SER A 15 -3.28 8.71 -9.84
C SER A 15 -2.72 8.62 -11.26
N ASP A 16 -1.96 7.54 -11.52
CA ASP A 16 -1.42 7.26 -12.83
C ASP A 16 -2.43 6.53 -13.71
N ALA A 17 -3.37 5.86 -13.08
CA ALA A 17 -4.41 5.09 -13.74
C ALA A 17 -5.54 4.94 -12.74
N ALA A 18 -6.56 4.16 -13.09
CA ALA A 18 -7.60 3.82 -12.11
C ALA A 18 -6.97 3.04 -10.97
N LEU A 19 -7.27 3.43 -9.75
CA LEU A 19 -6.74 2.79 -8.54
C LEU A 19 -7.90 2.48 -7.61
N ALA A 20 -7.94 1.26 -7.10
CA ALA A 20 -8.96 0.88 -6.13
C ALA A 20 -8.51 1.30 -4.74
N GLN A 21 -9.47 1.38 -3.83
CA GLN A 21 -9.23 1.65 -2.42
C GLN A 21 -8.55 0.43 -1.77
N TYR A 22 -7.78 0.66 -0.72
CA TYR A 22 -7.14 -0.40 0.08
C TYR A 22 -6.04 -1.15 -0.68
N ARG A 23 -5.37 -0.47 -1.58
CA ARG A 23 -4.32 -1.08 -2.39
C ARG A 23 -2.98 -0.41 -2.17
N LEU A 24 -1.92 -1.19 -2.26
CA LEU A 24 -0.57 -0.65 -2.22
C LEU A 24 -0.27 0.12 -3.48
N VAL A 25 0.40 1.25 -3.32
CA VAL A 25 0.85 2.06 -4.45
C VAL A 25 2.29 2.47 -4.23
N THR A 26 2.96 2.75 -5.33
CA THR A 26 4.30 3.31 -5.35
C THR A 26 4.27 4.56 -6.21
N LEU A 27 5.36 5.28 -6.26
CA LEU A 27 5.47 6.44 -7.15
C LEU A 27 5.90 5.97 -8.52
N ASP A 28 5.26 6.54 -9.54
CA ASP A 28 5.61 6.24 -10.93
C ASP A 28 6.94 6.92 -11.23
N PRO A 29 8.00 6.17 -11.51
CA PRO A 29 9.31 6.76 -11.73
C PRO A 29 9.42 7.55 -13.02
N ALA A 30 8.47 7.40 -13.94
CA ALA A 30 8.50 8.15 -15.20
C ALA A 30 7.95 9.55 -15.07
N VAL A 31 7.34 9.89 -13.93
CA VAL A 31 6.74 11.22 -13.74
C VAL A 31 7.81 12.26 -13.49
N THR A 32 7.72 13.37 -14.21
CA THR A 32 8.69 14.45 -14.11
C THR A 32 8.11 15.72 -13.51
N THR A 33 6.83 15.71 -13.11
CA THR A 33 6.22 16.88 -12.50
C THR A 33 6.55 16.91 -11.01
N THR A 34 6.23 18.02 -10.37
CA THR A 34 6.47 18.16 -8.95
C THR A 34 5.47 17.39 -8.10
N ASP A 35 4.33 17.02 -8.67
CA ASP A 35 3.33 16.23 -7.96
C ASP A 35 3.65 14.77 -8.15
N GLY A 36 3.73 14.02 -7.11
CA GLY A 36 3.95 12.58 -7.23
C GLY A 36 2.79 11.92 -7.95
N SER A 37 3.07 10.85 -8.68
CA SER A 37 2.03 10.07 -9.35
C SER A 37 2.00 8.68 -8.76
N ALA A 38 0.83 8.27 -8.28
CA ALA A 38 0.65 6.98 -7.63
C ALA A 38 0.31 5.91 -8.67
N ALA A 39 0.95 4.77 -8.57
CA ALA A 39 0.71 3.64 -9.44
C ALA A 39 0.78 2.37 -8.61
N TYR A 40 0.13 1.30 -9.07
CA TYR A 40 0.31 0.00 -8.44
C TYR A 40 1.77 -0.44 -8.59
N PRO A 41 2.31 -1.16 -7.60
CA PRO A 41 3.63 -1.77 -7.79
C PRO A 41 3.61 -2.67 -9.02
N ASN A 42 4.71 -2.71 -9.75
CA ASN A 42 4.75 -3.48 -10.99
C ASN A 42 5.44 -4.84 -10.83
N ALA A 43 5.70 -5.26 -9.62
CA ALA A 43 6.27 -6.57 -9.36
C ALA A 43 5.92 -7.03 -7.95
N GLN A 44 5.80 -8.32 -7.78
CA GLN A 44 5.61 -8.92 -6.47
C GLN A 44 6.86 -8.65 -5.64
N GLY A 45 6.68 -8.29 -4.37
CA GLY A 45 7.81 -8.02 -3.48
C GLY A 45 8.48 -6.69 -3.67
N GLN A 46 7.96 -5.84 -4.53
CA GLN A 46 8.52 -4.53 -4.80
C GLN A 46 8.26 -3.58 -3.63
N HIS A 47 9.12 -2.60 -3.48
CA HIS A 47 8.93 -1.54 -2.50
C HIS A 47 7.67 -0.74 -2.82
N ALA A 48 6.92 -0.34 -1.80
CA ALA A 48 5.71 0.45 -1.98
C ALA A 48 5.71 1.60 -0.99
N LEU A 49 5.01 2.69 -1.37
CA LEU A 49 4.93 3.88 -0.54
C LEU A 49 3.88 3.75 0.56
N GLY A 50 2.71 3.27 0.22
CA GLY A 50 1.62 3.19 1.18
C GLY A 50 0.37 2.59 0.56
N ILE A 51 -0.77 2.79 1.22
CA ILE A 51 -2.04 2.18 0.85
C ILE A 51 -3.04 3.29 0.55
N THR A 52 -3.80 3.13 -0.55
CA THR A 52 -4.82 4.09 -0.93
C THR A 52 -5.95 4.07 0.08
N MET A 53 -6.35 5.24 0.52
CA MET A 53 -7.51 5.42 1.39
C MET A 53 -8.76 5.74 0.57
N THR A 54 -8.58 6.26 -0.62
CA THR A 54 -9.65 6.56 -1.55
C THR A 54 -9.34 5.93 -2.88
N SER A 55 -10.34 5.86 -3.75
CA SER A 55 -10.15 5.27 -5.07
C SER A 55 -10.07 6.36 -6.13
N ALA A 56 -9.56 6.00 -7.31
CA ALA A 56 -9.59 6.85 -8.49
C ALA A 56 -10.13 6.01 -9.64
N ASP A 57 -11.06 6.57 -10.40
CA ASP A 57 -11.68 5.84 -11.49
C ASP A 57 -10.96 6.06 -12.81
N ALA A 58 -9.95 6.91 -12.84
CA ALA A 58 -9.17 7.18 -14.03
C ALA A 58 -7.87 7.85 -13.64
N ALA A 59 -6.96 7.92 -14.58
CA ALA A 59 -5.72 8.67 -14.40
C ALA A 59 -6.02 10.15 -14.17
N GLY A 60 -5.16 10.79 -13.39
CA GLY A 60 -5.27 12.22 -13.15
C GLY A 60 -6.15 12.61 -11.96
N LYS A 61 -6.66 11.65 -11.22
CA LYS A 61 -7.49 11.92 -10.04
C LYS A 61 -6.63 11.97 -8.81
N THR A 62 -7.10 12.70 -7.81
CA THR A 62 -6.41 12.78 -6.52
C THR A 62 -6.77 11.58 -5.66
N VAL A 63 -5.77 10.94 -5.10
CA VAL A 63 -5.96 9.85 -4.13
C VAL A 63 -5.23 10.20 -2.85
N ALA A 64 -5.83 9.81 -1.73
CA ALA A 64 -5.16 9.91 -0.43
C ALA A 64 -4.46 8.59 -0.15
N VAL A 65 -3.20 8.66 0.20
CA VAL A 65 -2.37 7.48 0.44
C VAL A 65 -1.86 7.56 1.88
N GLN A 66 -2.08 6.50 2.64
CA GLN A 66 -1.57 6.41 4.00
C GLN A 66 -0.24 5.68 3.95
N TYR A 67 0.79 6.27 4.54
CA TYR A 67 2.14 5.71 4.47
C TYR A 67 2.65 5.24 5.84
N ASP A 68 1.88 5.45 6.89
CA ASP A 68 2.32 5.09 8.24
C ASP A 68 1.08 4.84 9.10
N GLY A 69 1.23 4.02 10.13
CA GLY A 69 0.15 3.74 11.05
C GLY A 69 -0.73 2.58 10.60
N ILE A 70 -1.90 2.46 11.18
CA ILE A 70 -2.80 1.35 10.92
C ILE A 70 -3.69 1.69 9.73
N ALA A 71 -3.71 0.82 8.75
CA ALA A 71 -4.50 1.00 7.52
C ALA A 71 -5.24 -0.28 7.21
N LEU A 72 -6.24 -0.17 6.34
CA LEU A 72 -6.93 -1.34 5.79
C LEU A 72 -6.33 -1.67 4.44
N ALA A 73 -6.20 -2.94 4.14
CA ALA A 73 -5.62 -3.40 2.89
C ALA A 73 -6.37 -4.63 2.40
N GLU A 74 -6.47 -4.75 1.08
CA GLU A 74 -7.10 -5.92 0.47
C GLU A 74 -6.02 -6.97 0.21
N ALA A 75 -6.24 -8.17 0.72
CA ALA A 75 -5.32 -9.29 0.56
C ALA A 75 -5.47 -9.95 -0.80
N GLY A 76 -4.37 -10.39 -1.38
CA GLY A 76 -4.39 -11.16 -2.62
C GLY A 76 -4.40 -12.65 -2.38
N GLY A 77 -4.24 -13.08 -1.14
CA GLY A 77 -4.23 -14.49 -0.78
C GLY A 77 -4.14 -14.64 0.73
N ALA A 78 -3.82 -15.82 1.19
CA ALA A 78 -3.77 -16.10 2.63
C ALA A 78 -2.62 -15.35 3.30
N ILE A 79 -2.91 -14.75 4.42
CA ILE A 79 -1.95 -14.02 5.23
C ILE A 79 -2.27 -14.35 6.69
N ALA A 80 -1.25 -14.62 7.49
CA ALA A 80 -1.44 -14.83 8.91
C ALA A 80 -1.21 -13.53 9.66
N ALA A 81 -1.90 -13.34 10.78
CA ALA A 81 -1.63 -12.20 11.63
C ALA A 81 -0.16 -12.27 12.10
N GLY A 82 0.51 -11.14 12.03
CA GLY A 82 1.94 -11.07 12.35
C GLY A 82 2.86 -11.22 11.17
N ASP A 83 2.36 -11.66 10.01
CA ASP A 83 3.19 -11.74 8.81
C ASP A 83 3.58 -10.34 8.35
N TYR A 84 4.80 -10.20 7.85
CA TYR A 84 5.16 -9.01 7.11
C TYR A 84 4.43 -9.03 5.76
N ILE A 85 4.06 -7.85 5.27
CA ILE A 85 3.33 -7.75 4.02
C ILE A 85 4.17 -7.07 2.95
N THR A 86 3.84 -7.40 1.70
CA THR A 86 4.51 -6.91 0.51
C THR A 86 3.47 -6.85 -0.60
N PRO A 87 3.73 -6.19 -1.74
CA PRO A 87 2.82 -6.31 -2.87
C PRO A 87 2.66 -7.77 -3.29
N PHE A 88 1.41 -8.18 -3.44
CA PHE A 88 1.10 -9.57 -3.78
C PHE A 88 1.49 -9.90 -5.21
N ASP A 89 1.30 -8.93 -6.12
CA ASP A 89 1.61 -9.13 -7.54
C ASP A 89 2.00 -7.80 -8.16
N GLY A 90 2.18 -7.78 -9.46
CA GLY A 90 2.57 -6.60 -10.20
C GLY A 90 1.44 -5.84 -10.86
N THR A 91 0.18 -6.12 -10.54
CA THR A 91 -0.93 -5.51 -11.26
C THR A 91 -2.08 -4.98 -10.41
N THR A 92 -2.28 -5.50 -9.20
CA THR A 92 -3.49 -5.18 -8.44
C THR A 92 -3.29 -4.31 -7.23
N GLY A 93 -2.07 -4.21 -6.73
CA GLY A 93 -1.81 -3.47 -5.50
C GLY A 93 -2.31 -4.17 -4.24
N LYS A 94 -2.77 -5.40 -4.33
CA LYS A 94 -3.16 -6.16 -3.14
C LYS A 94 -1.93 -6.54 -2.34
N VAL A 95 -2.14 -6.86 -1.06
CA VAL A 95 -1.04 -7.24 -0.18
C VAL A 95 -0.94 -8.75 -0.08
N GLY A 96 0.27 -9.23 0.11
CA GLY A 96 0.53 -10.63 0.34
C GLY A 96 1.55 -10.81 1.44
N ALA A 97 1.75 -12.04 1.89
CA ALA A 97 2.76 -12.35 2.88
C ALA A 97 4.14 -12.23 2.26
N ALA A 98 5.02 -11.51 2.92
CA ALA A 98 6.36 -11.28 2.40
C ALA A 98 7.26 -12.47 2.70
N THR A 99 8.13 -12.79 1.76
CA THR A 99 9.20 -13.74 1.99
C THR A 99 10.48 -12.98 2.30
N GLN A 100 11.55 -13.72 2.51
CA GLN A 100 12.78 -13.14 3.03
C GLN A 100 13.34 -12.04 2.13
N SER A 101 13.23 -12.19 0.82
CA SER A 101 13.83 -11.23 -0.11
C SER A 101 12.90 -10.08 -0.49
N ASP A 102 11.65 -10.11 -0.05
CA ASP A 102 10.69 -9.08 -0.44
C ASP A 102 10.86 -7.84 0.40
N ALA A 103 10.50 -6.69 -0.19
CA ALA A 103 10.40 -5.46 0.58
C ALA A 103 9.24 -5.58 1.56
N LYS A 104 9.46 -5.19 2.79
CA LYS A 104 8.46 -5.30 3.84
C LYS A 104 7.84 -3.93 4.06
N VAL A 105 6.56 -3.83 3.73
CA VAL A 105 5.83 -2.57 3.80
C VAL A 105 5.21 -2.38 5.18
N GLY A 106 4.93 -3.46 5.86
CA GLY A 106 4.32 -3.40 7.17
C GLY A 106 4.05 -4.80 7.70
N VAL A 107 3.18 -4.87 8.69
CA VAL A 107 2.85 -6.11 9.38
C VAL A 107 1.33 -6.29 9.38
N ALA A 108 0.85 -7.49 9.08
CA ALA A 108 -0.57 -7.78 9.14
C ALA A 108 -0.99 -7.87 10.60
N LEU A 109 -2.01 -7.12 10.97
CA LEU A 109 -2.57 -7.16 12.31
C LEU A 109 -3.72 -8.14 12.40
N SER A 110 -4.33 -8.50 11.29
CA SER A 110 -5.36 -9.52 11.25
C SER A 110 -5.08 -10.44 10.07
N ALA A 111 -5.74 -11.59 10.07
CA ALA A 111 -5.47 -12.63 9.09
C ALA A 111 -6.45 -12.53 7.92
N ALA A 112 -6.00 -13.00 6.75
CA ALA A 112 -6.86 -13.21 5.60
C ALA A 112 -6.76 -14.68 5.22
N SER A 113 -7.88 -15.28 4.84
CA SER A 113 -7.87 -16.67 4.40
C SER A 113 -7.90 -16.79 2.88
N ALA A 114 -8.25 -15.74 2.17
CA ALA A 114 -8.42 -15.81 0.73
C ALA A 114 -8.28 -14.43 0.09
N ASP A 115 -8.11 -14.44 -1.22
CA ASP A 115 -8.10 -13.25 -2.04
C ASP A 115 -9.36 -12.41 -1.81
N GLY A 116 -9.18 -11.13 -1.70
CA GLY A 116 -10.29 -10.19 -1.61
C GLY A 116 -10.68 -9.80 -0.19
N GLU A 117 -10.11 -10.41 0.81
CA GLU A 117 -10.44 -10.05 2.19
C GLU A 117 -9.72 -8.78 2.61
N ILE A 118 -10.40 -7.96 3.40
CA ILE A 118 -9.83 -6.72 3.90
C ILE A 118 -9.27 -6.98 5.28
N ILE A 119 -8.02 -6.61 5.50
CA ILE A 119 -7.34 -6.81 6.78
C ILE A 119 -6.77 -5.50 7.28
N SER A 120 -6.47 -5.46 8.57
CA SER A 120 -5.75 -4.34 9.18
C SER A 120 -4.26 -4.60 9.10
N VAL A 121 -3.51 -3.60 8.70
CA VAL A 121 -2.05 -3.70 8.64
C VAL A 121 -1.44 -2.50 9.33
N LEU A 122 -0.26 -2.70 9.90
CA LEU A 122 0.53 -1.62 10.45
C LEU A 122 1.61 -1.29 9.43
N LEU A 123 1.49 -0.10 8.85
CA LEU A 123 2.45 0.35 7.86
C LEU A 123 3.70 0.89 8.53
N LYS A 124 4.82 0.70 7.88
CA LYS A 124 6.08 1.23 8.34
C LYS A 124 6.64 2.18 7.30
N PRO A 125 7.32 3.23 7.75
CA PRO A 125 7.94 4.16 6.80
C PRO A 125 8.94 3.44 5.91
N ALA A 126 9.14 4.00 4.71
CA ALA A 126 10.01 3.39 3.72
C ALA A 126 11.44 3.20 4.21
N SER A 127 11.89 4.03 5.12
CA SER A 127 13.26 3.93 5.62
C SER A 127 13.50 2.66 6.45
N ASP A 128 12.45 1.95 6.83
CA ASP A 128 12.55 0.77 7.66
C ASP A 128 12.37 -0.48 6.81
N THR A 129 13.06 -0.57 5.70
CA THR A 129 12.73 -1.53 4.69
C THR A 129 13.48 -2.84 4.76
N HIS A 130 14.67 -2.86 5.27
CA HIS A 130 15.35 -4.11 5.20
C HIS A 130 15.49 -4.73 6.56
N ALA A 131 15.69 -5.94 6.60
CA ALA A 131 15.79 -6.64 7.86
C ALA A 131 17.19 -6.56 8.40
#